data_fe5ef4663068867581c193b2210eb384
#
_entry.id   fe5ef4663068867581c193b2210eb384
#
_cell.length_a   1.000
_cell.length_b   1.000
_cell.length_c   1.000
_cell.angle_alpha   90.00
_cell.angle_beta   90.00
_cell.angle_gamma   90.00
#
_symmetry.space_group_name_H-M   'P 1'
#
loop_
_entity.id
_entity.type
_entity.pdbx_description
1 polymer ?
#
loop_
_entity_poly.entity_id
_entity_poly.type
_entity_poly.pdbx_seq_one_letter_code
_entity_poly.pdbx_strand_id
1 'polypeptide(L)'
;MTALLIIAFVFIGIQSLVLLSNLWFFPVLTRPSYQALMDTPAYKVSILIPARNEALNLPDTLPRVLAQRGVHEVIVLDDASTDATAEMLRRFAAEYPALRVLQGAPLPDGWGGKNWACHQLAQAATGDLLIFTDADVRWTEGTLAALCTFQAAEGADFVSVWPRQLTPTLPERLTVPVIDLVLLGGLPYLGVRFSRSGAFAAGNGQLMLWTRSAYRTVGGHQAFKDEVLEDVRMGQHAKRVGLRVALAVGGHLIATRMYRSFPEIVEGFSKSILASANGSRTVLVLLSLLSGLVYTFSWGLGFINPWWFLIALLGLAQRALTCLKTRREVLEAFFQPFMFLPLWFITYRALKNRGRYTWKGREYVS
;
A
#
# COMPACT_ATOMS: atom_id res chain seq x y z
N MET A 1 -6.36 -36.89 -3.67
CA MET A 1 -6.34 -36.25 -2.33
C MET A 1 -4.90 -35.98 -1.86
N THR A 2 -3.98 -36.88 -1.98
CA THR A 2 -2.57 -36.75 -1.51
C THR A 2 -1.80 -35.63 -2.25
N ALA A 3 -1.89 -35.55 -3.58
CA ALA A 3 -1.21 -34.49 -4.36
C ALA A 3 -1.68 -33.09 -4.00
N LEU A 4 -2.99 -32.87 -3.82
CA LEU A 4 -3.56 -31.58 -3.43
C LEU A 4 -3.10 -31.16 -2.04
N LEU A 5 -3.01 -32.10 -1.11
CA LEU A 5 -2.50 -31.87 0.24
C LEU A 5 -1.01 -31.46 0.21
N ILE A 6 -0.20 -32.11 -0.62
CA ILE A 6 1.22 -31.77 -0.79
C ILE A 6 1.36 -30.35 -1.36
N ILE A 7 0.59 -30.01 -2.41
CA ILE A 7 0.61 -28.66 -2.99
C ILE A 7 0.24 -27.61 -1.93
N ALA A 8 -0.79 -27.87 -1.12
CA ALA A 8 -1.21 -26.97 -0.06
C ALA A 8 -0.12 -26.80 1.02
N PHE A 9 0.55 -27.88 1.43
CA PHE A 9 1.67 -27.81 2.38
C PHE A 9 2.86 -27.06 1.82
N VAL A 10 3.23 -27.27 0.55
CA VAL A 10 4.32 -26.53 -0.10
C VAL A 10 3.98 -25.06 -0.15
N PHE A 11 2.77 -24.69 -0.56
CA PHE A 11 2.33 -23.30 -0.66
C PHE A 11 2.38 -22.59 0.70
N ILE A 12 1.72 -23.17 1.72
CA ILE A 12 1.69 -22.54 3.05
C ILE A 12 3.07 -22.57 3.73
N GLY A 13 3.85 -23.61 3.46
CA GLY A 13 5.22 -23.75 3.98
C GLY A 13 6.13 -22.64 3.45
N ILE A 14 6.12 -22.38 2.15
CA ILE A 14 6.89 -21.27 1.54
C ILE A 14 6.47 -19.93 2.13
N GLN A 15 5.16 -19.67 2.22
CA GLN A 15 4.66 -18.41 2.79
C GLN A 15 5.02 -18.27 4.28
N SER A 16 4.99 -19.38 5.05
CA SER A 16 5.40 -19.37 6.46
C SER A 16 6.87 -19.04 6.61
N LEU A 17 7.74 -19.62 5.79
CA LEU A 17 9.18 -19.34 5.80
C LEU A 17 9.48 -17.87 5.47
N VAL A 18 8.80 -17.32 4.44
CA VAL A 18 8.93 -15.91 4.08
C VAL A 18 8.44 -15.02 5.23
N LEU A 19 7.27 -15.32 5.80
CA LEU A 19 6.72 -14.55 6.91
C LEU A 19 7.64 -14.59 8.14
N LEU A 20 8.13 -15.75 8.53
CA LEU A 20 9.06 -15.89 9.66
C LEU A 20 10.34 -15.08 9.44
N SER A 21 10.92 -15.14 8.24
CA SER A 21 12.04 -14.26 7.86
C SER A 21 11.67 -12.79 8.00
N ASN A 22 10.50 -12.39 7.51
CA ASN A 22 10.03 -11.01 7.54
C ASN A 22 9.65 -10.51 8.94
N LEU A 23 9.32 -11.38 9.89
CA LEU A 23 9.15 -10.96 11.28
C LEU A 23 10.43 -10.32 11.85
N TRP A 24 11.60 -10.80 11.44
CA TRP A 24 12.90 -10.28 11.87
C TRP A 24 13.40 -9.15 10.98
N PHE A 25 13.39 -9.34 9.67
CA PHE A 25 14.09 -8.49 8.72
C PHE A 25 13.25 -7.37 8.12
N PHE A 26 11.92 -7.55 8.00
CA PHE A 26 11.08 -6.49 7.41
C PHE A 26 10.95 -5.32 8.39
N PRO A 27 11.38 -4.09 8.00
CA PRO A 27 11.39 -2.96 8.90
C PRO A 27 9.98 -2.53 9.36
N VAL A 28 9.89 -2.08 10.60
CA VAL A 28 8.74 -1.35 11.13
C VAL A 28 9.18 0.08 11.37
N LEU A 29 8.46 1.04 10.83
CA LEU A 29 8.77 2.44 11.05
C LEU A 29 8.54 2.79 12.53
N THR A 30 9.57 3.35 13.17
CA THR A 30 9.57 3.74 14.59
C THR A 30 10.04 5.17 14.75
N ARG A 31 9.67 5.82 15.84
CA ARG A 31 10.22 7.13 16.17
C ARG A 31 11.74 7.02 16.32
N PRO A 32 12.52 7.90 15.68
CA PRO A 32 13.97 7.86 15.80
C PRO A 32 14.42 8.27 17.21
N SER A 33 15.57 7.75 17.62
CA SER A 33 16.28 8.24 18.79
C SER A 33 16.82 9.66 18.53
N TYR A 34 17.18 10.38 19.60
CA TYR A 34 17.79 11.70 19.48
C TYR A 34 19.08 11.66 18.64
N GLN A 35 19.93 10.66 18.83
CA GLN A 35 21.16 10.49 18.07
C GLN A 35 20.86 10.26 16.58
N ALA A 36 19.93 9.39 16.26
CA ALA A 36 19.53 9.11 14.88
C ALA A 36 18.95 10.36 14.18
N LEU A 37 18.28 11.26 14.92
CA LEU A 37 17.84 12.55 14.38
C LEU A 37 19.02 13.47 14.07
N MET A 38 20.02 13.53 14.95
CA MET A 38 21.22 14.37 14.75
C MET A 38 22.06 13.88 13.57
N ASP A 39 22.09 12.57 13.34
CA ASP A 39 22.82 11.94 12.24
C ASP A 39 22.08 12.02 10.90
N THR A 40 20.79 12.41 10.92
CA THR A 40 19.98 12.53 9.71
C THR A 40 20.31 13.84 8.98
N PRO A 41 20.66 13.80 7.68
CA PRO A 41 20.88 15.01 6.89
C PRO A 41 19.67 15.94 6.89
N ALA A 42 19.91 17.23 6.86
CA ALA A 42 18.85 18.23 6.72
C ALA A 42 18.35 18.24 5.26
N TYR A 43 17.18 17.68 5.02
CA TYR A 43 16.52 17.65 3.72
C TYR A 43 15.44 18.73 3.64
N LYS A 44 15.29 19.34 2.46
CA LYS A 44 14.05 20.05 2.10
C LYS A 44 13.04 18.99 1.65
N VAL A 45 11.96 18.85 2.40
CA VAL A 45 10.95 17.83 2.12
C VAL A 45 9.68 18.45 1.56
N SER A 46 9.26 18.00 0.37
CA SER A 46 7.95 18.30 -0.21
C SER A 46 7.00 17.12 0.08
N ILE A 47 5.90 17.37 0.78
CA ILE A 47 4.81 16.40 0.97
C ILE A 47 3.74 16.69 -0.08
N LEU A 48 3.41 15.69 -0.88
CA LEU A 48 2.62 15.76 -2.10
C LEU A 48 1.36 14.90 -1.97
N ILE A 49 0.19 15.54 -1.98
CA ILE A 49 -1.09 14.89 -1.69
C ILE A 49 -2.04 15.08 -2.88
N PRO A 50 -2.29 14.04 -3.69
CA PRO A 50 -3.37 14.08 -4.67
C PRO A 50 -4.72 13.93 -3.95
N ALA A 51 -5.67 14.83 -4.20
CA ALA A 51 -6.99 14.81 -3.58
C ALA A 51 -8.09 14.82 -4.63
N ARG A 52 -9.03 13.89 -4.53
CA ARG A 52 -10.28 13.87 -5.31
C ARG A 52 -11.40 13.28 -4.48
N ASN A 53 -12.41 14.10 -4.15
CA ASN A 53 -13.52 13.70 -3.31
C ASN A 53 -13.07 13.12 -1.97
N GLU A 54 -12.31 13.95 -1.21
CA GLU A 54 -11.69 13.59 0.07
C GLU A 54 -12.23 14.39 1.25
N ALA A 55 -13.40 15.02 1.10
CA ALA A 55 -14.01 15.85 2.14
C ALA A 55 -14.18 15.11 3.49
N LEU A 56 -14.36 13.78 3.47
CA LEU A 56 -14.50 12.96 4.68
C LEU A 56 -13.16 12.65 5.37
N ASN A 57 -12.04 12.72 4.64
CA ASN A 57 -10.73 12.33 5.15
C ASN A 57 -9.88 13.55 5.56
N LEU A 58 -9.87 14.61 4.76
CA LEU A 58 -9.04 15.80 4.95
C LEU A 58 -9.10 16.41 6.35
N PRO A 59 -10.29 16.53 7.03
CA PRO A 59 -10.34 17.12 8.37
C PRO A 59 -9.51 16.38 9.43
N ASP A 60 -9.34 15.06 9.26
CA ASP A 60 -8.55 14.24 10.19
C ASP A 60 -7.09 14.06 9.74
N THR A 61 -6.82 14.06 8.45
CA THR A 61 -5.50 13.71 7.89
C THR A 61 -4.60 14.91 7.65
N LEU A 62 -5.12 15.96 7.02
CA LEU A 62 -4.30 17.11 6.58
C LEU A 62 -3.69 17.89 7.75
N PRO A 63 -4.40 18.20 8.86
CA PRO A 63 -3.80 18.86 10.02
C PRO A 63 -2.63 18.08 10.62
N ARG A 64 -2.70 16.75 10.60
CA ARG A 64 -1.64 15.87 11.11
C ARG A 64 -0.37 15.92 10.28
N VAL A 65 -0.50 16.09 8.96
CA VAL A 65 0.63 16.28 8.06
C VAL A 65 1.22 17.68 8.24
N LEU A 66 0.38 18.70 8.33
CA LEU A 66 0.79 20.10 8.53
C LEU A 66 1.47 20.34 9.88
N ALA A 67 1.13 19.55 10.91
CA ALA A 67 1.74 19.60 12.24
C ALA A 67 3.13 18.93 12.32
N GLN A 68 3.62 18.30 11.25
CA GLN A 68 4.95 17.67 11.27
C GLN A 68 6.06 18.72 11.32
N ARG A 69 7.04 18.53 12.20
CA ARG A 69 8.20 19.42 12.32
C ARG A 69 9.16 19.17 11.16
N GLY A 70 9.74 20.24 10.61
CA GLY A 70 10.75 20.14 9.55
C GLY A 70 10.18 19.98 8.12
N VAL A 71 8.88 20.14 7.95
CA VAL A 71 8.27 20.20 6.60
C VAL A 71 8.75 21.46 5.89
N HIS A 72 9.25 21.32 4.66
CA HIS A 72 9.58 22.46 3.82
C HIS A 72 8.32 23.02 3.13
N GLU A 73 7.50 22.15 2.56
CA GLU A 73 6.21 22.48 1.94
C GLU A 73 5.25 21.29 1.94
N VAL A 74 3.97 21.59 2.02
CA VAL A 74 2.89 20.62 1.75
C VAL A 74 2.13 21.12 0.53
N ILE A 75 2.03 20.30 -0.50
CA ILE A 75 1.30 20.63 -1.73
C ILE A 75 0.15 19.63 -1.88
N VAL A 76 -1.08 20.16 -1.90
CA VAL A 76 -2.28 19.37 -2.17
C VAL A 76 -2.80 19.76 -3.54
N LEU A 77 -3.06 18.79 -4.41
CA LEU A 77 -3.68 19.02 -5.70
C LEU A 77 -5.11 18.52 -5.69
N ASP A 78 -6.06 19.41 -5.90
CA ASP A 78 -7.46 19.09 -6.11
C ASP A 78 -7.68 18.63 -7.56
N ASP A 79 -7.89 17.33 -7.75
CA ASP A 79 -8.13 16.71 -9.05
C ASP A 79 -9.62 16.77 -9.45
N ALA A 80 -10.14 17.99 -9.61
CA ALA A 80 -11.52 18.27 -10.00
C ALA A 80 -12.54 17.55 -9.10
N SER A 81 -12.46 17.76 -7.78
CA SER A 81 -13.43 17.25 -6.81
C SER A 81 -14.82 17.83 -7.04
N THR A 82 -15.84 17.02 -6.77
CA THR A 82 -17.26 17.38 -6.91
C THR A 82 -17.97 17.50 -5.55
N ASP A 83 -17.27 17.19 -4.45
CA ASP A 83 -17.73 17.36 -3.07
C ASP A 83 -17.13 18.62 -2.41
N ALA A 84 -17.18 18.73 -1.10
CA ALA A 84 -16.68 19.87 -0.35
C ALA A 84 -15.13 19.95 -0.28
N THR A 85 -14.37 19.07 -0.95
CA THR A 85 -12.90 19.02 -0.89
C THR A 85 -12.26 20.35 -1.23
N ALA A 86 -12.62 20.98 -2.36
CA ALA A 86 -12.03 22.24 -2.81
C ALA A 86 -12.28 23.40 -1.82
N GLU A 87 -13.46 23.46 -1.21
CA GLU A 87 -13.79 24.45 -0.19
C GLU A 87 -12.95 24.27 1.07
N MET A 88 -12.85 23.02 1.55
CA MET A 88 -12.02 22.68 2.71
C MET A 88 -10.55 23.04 2.49
N LEU A 89 -9.99 22.71 1.33
CA LEU A 89 -8.59 23.03 1.00
C LEU A 89 -8.34 24.55 1.01
N ARG A 90 -9.27 25.35 0.52
CA ARG A 90 -9.17 26.82 0.59
C ARG A 90 -9.16 27.32 2.04
N ARG A 91 -9.98 26.75 2.92
CA ARG A 91 -10.00 27.09 4.36
C ARG A 91 -8.68 26.72 5.03
N PHE A 92 -8.17 25.50 4.79
CA PHE A 92 -6.87 25.08 5.32
C PHE A 92 -5.72 25.97 4.80
N ALA A 93 -5.72 26.36 3.52
CA ALA A 93 -4.67 27.23 2.97
C ALA A 93 -4.66 28.63 3.60
N ALA A 94 -5.83 29.13 4.02
CA ALA A 94 -5.91 30.40 4.75
C ALA A 94 -5.38 30.30 6.19
N GLU A 95 -5.48 29.12 6.82
CA GLU A 95 -5.03 28.86 8.20
C GLU A 95 -3.55 28.44 8.26
N TYR A 96 -3.06 27.69 7.26
CA TYR A 96 -1.72 27.10 7.25
C TYR A 96 -0.86 27.62 6.10
N PRO A 97 0.02 28.62 6.33
CA PRO A 97 0.87 29.21 5.27
C PRO A 97 1.80 28.23 4.56
N ALA A 98 2.16 27.11 5.19
CA ALA A 98 2.98 26.06 4.60
C ALA A 98 2.22 25.17 3.59
N LEU A 99 0.89 25.33 3.50
CA LEU A 99 0.05 24.60 2.57
C LEU A 99 -0.09 25.35 1.25
N ARG A 100 0.28 24.70 0.16
CA ARG A 100 -0.01 25.15 -1.20
C ARG A 100 -1.09 24.27 -1.80
N VAL A 101 -2.16 24.88 -2.28
CA VAL A 101 -3.24 24.17 -2.98
C VAL A 101 -3.12 24.45 -4.47
N LEU A 102 -3.09 23.37 -5.26
CA LEU A 102 -3.10 23.43 -6.72
C LEU A 102 -4.43 22.91 -7.24
N GLN A 103 -4.92 23.57 -8.30
CA GLN A 103 -6.02 23.03 -9.08
C GLN A 103 -5.44 22.13 -10.19
N GLY A 104 -5.89 20.89 -10.25
CA GLY A 104 -5.44 19.93 -11.27
C GLY A 104 -5.84 20.38 -12.68
N ALA A 105 -4.92 20.28 -13.61
CA ALA A 105 -5.21 20.46 -15.03
C ALA A 105 -6.08 19.31 -15.55
N PRO A 106 -6.83 19.50 -16.63
CA PRO A 106 -7.64 18.44 -17.25
C PRO A 106 -6.82 17.18 -17.49
N LEU A 107 -7.46 16.03 -17.27
CA LEU A 107 -6.81 14.72 -17.45
C LEU A 107 -6.53 14.47 -18.93
N PRO A 108 -5.25 14.31 -19.34
CA PRO A 108 -4.92 13.99 -20.72
C PRO A 108 -5.26 12.54 -21.05
N ASP A 109 -5.46 12.26 -22.33
CA ASP A 109 -5.68 10.90 -22.82
C ASP A 109 -4.51 9.98 -22.46
N GLY A 110 -4.83 8.76 -22.07
CA GLY A 110 -3.86 7.73 -21.70
C GLY A 110 -3.20 7.93 -20.33
N TRP A 111 -3.73 8.82 -19.48
CA TRP A 111 -3.29 8.97 -18.10
C TRP A 111 -4.29 8.40 -17.08
N GLY A 112 -3.78 7.73 -16.05
CA GLY A 112 -4.53 7.51 -14.82
C GLY A 112 -4.68 8.81 -14.02
N GLY A 113 -5.87 9.08 -13.45
CA GLY A 113 -6.13 10.34 -12.75
C GLY A 113 -5.15 10.58 -11.60
N LYS A 114 -4.90 9.58 -10.76
CA LYS A 114 -3.91 9.69 -9.67
C LYS A 114 -2.50 9.95 -10.21
N ASN A 115 -2.10 9.24 -11.26
CA ASN A 115 -0.77 9.39 -11.86
C ASN A 115 -0.58 10.79 -12.42
N TRP A 116 -1.60 11.35 -13.06
CA TRP A 116 -1.59 12.73 -13.56
C TRP A 116 -1.50 13.75 -12.42
N ALA A 117 -2.27 13.58 -11.36
CA ALA A 117 -2.20 14.44 -10.19
C ALA A 117 -0.81 14.40 -9.53
N CYS A 118 -0.25 13.19 -9.32
CA CYS A 118 1.09 13.02 -8.76
C CYS A 118 2.18 13.60 -9.66
N HIS A 119 2.05 13.50 -10.99
CA HIS A 119 2.98 14.13 -11.94
C HIS A 119 3.00 15.65 -11.78
N GLN A 120 1.84 16.31 -11.75
CA GLN A 120 1.72 17.76 -11.57
C GLN A 120 2.28 18.21 -10.20
N LEU A 121 2.00 17.45 -9.13
CA LEU A 121 2.56 17.68 -7.80
C LEU A 121 4.08 17.63 -7.81
N ALA A 122 4.68 16.63 -8.47
CA ALA A 122 6.13 16.51 -8.57
C ALA A 122 6.78 17.65 -9.34
N GLN A 123 6.11 18.19 -10.37
CA GLN A 123 6.58 19.37 -11.11
C GLN A 123 6.56 20.62 -10.26
N ALA A 124 5.57 20.80 -9.39
CA ALA A 124 5.42 21.95 -8.52
C ALA A 124 6.31 21.92 -7.28
N ALA A 125 6.81 20.73 -6.91
CA ALA A 125 7.61 20.52 -5.71
C ALA A 125 9.02 21.08 -5.84
N THR A 126 9.58 21.58 -4.72
CA THR A 126 10.93 22.19 -4.67
C THR A 126 11.91 21.45 -3.75
N GLY A 127 11.45 20.54 -2.91
CA GLY A 127 12.27 19.79 -1.93
C GLY A 127 13.23 18.78 -2.54
N ASP A 128 14.20 18.34 -1.77
CA ASP A 128 15.18 17.31 -2.13
C ASP A 128 14.57 15.90 -2.04
N LEU A 129 13.65 15.73 -1.08
CA LEU A 129 12.83 14.54 -0.92
C LEU A 129 11.39 14.83 -1.31
N LEU A 130 10.81 13.92 -2.09
CA LEU A 130 9.41 13.96 -2.53
C LEU A 130 8.65 12.85 -1.81
N ILE A 131 7.71 13.22 -0.94
CA ILE A 131 6.85 12.26 -0.24
C ILE A 131 5.45 12.34 -0.85
N PHE A 132 5.08 11.34 -1.62
CA PHE A 132 3.70 11.16 -2.07
C PHE A 132 2.93 10.42 -0.97
N THR A 133 1.81 10.97 -0.54
CA THR A 133 0.91 10.32 0.41
C THR A 133 -0.54 10.52 0.00
N ASP A 134 -1.35 9.46 0.11
CA ASP A 134 -2.77 9.59 -0.17
C ASP A 134 -3.48 10.44 0.90
N ALA A 135 -4.57 11.10 0.51
CA ALA A 135 -5.31 12.02 1.38
C ALA A 135 -6.04 11.33 2.55
N ASP A 136 -6.17 10.01 2.53
CA ASP A 136 -6.76 9.17 3.60
C ASP A 136 -5.73 8.62 4.60
N VAL A 137 -4.45 8.95 4.42
CA VAL A 137 -3.36 8.46 5.27
C VAL A 137 -3.17 9.36 6.49
N ARG A 138 -3.27 8.75 7.66
CA ARG A 138 -3.12 9.42 8.96
C ARG A 138 -1.68 9.31 9.45
N TRP A 139 -1.07 10.45 9.69
CA TRP A 139 0.25 10.55 10.28
C TRP A 139 0.15 10.83 11.78
N THR A 140 1.04 10.27 12.59
CA THR A 140 1.21 10.69 13.97
C THR A 140 2.40 11.64 14.09
N GLU A 141 2.57 12.27 15.24
CA GLU A 141 3.71 13.12 15.52
C GLU A 141 5.04 12.35 15.34
N GLY A 142 6.01 12.98 14.67
CA GLY A 142 7.33 12.40 14.40
C GLY A 142 7.40 11.46 13.19
N THR A 143 6.31 11.32 12.43
CA THR A 143 6.30 10.49 11.21
C THR A 143 7.30 10.99 10.17
N LEU A 144 7.36 12.30 9.91
CA LEU A 144 8.32 12.86 8.96
C LEU A 144 9.77 12.58 9.37
N ALA A 145 10.09 12.82 10.63
CA ALA A 145 11.42 12.54 11.17
C ALA A 145 11.78 11.05 11.01
N ALA A 146 10.84 10.15 11.30
CA ALA A 146 11.05 8.71 11.13
C ALA A 146 11.30 8.32 9.68
N LEU A 147 10.56 8.90 8.72
CA LEU A 147 10.75 8.65 7.29
C LEU A 147 12.12 9.10 6.80
N CYS A 148 12.55 10.32 7.16
CA CYS A 148 13.85 10.87 6.78
C CYS A 148 15.00 10.07 7.40
N THR A 149 14.89 9.74 8.69
CA THR A 149 15.91 8.92 9.37
C THR A 149 15.99 7.52 8.78
N PHE A 150 14.85 6.89 8.49
CA PHE A 150 14.84 5.57 7.85
C PHE A 150 15.43 5.62 6.45
N GLN A 151 15.07 6.61 5.64
CA GLN A 151 15.64 6.81 4.32
C GLN A 151 17.17 6.98 4.36
N ALA A 152 17.68 7.82 5.28
CA ALA A 152 19.11 8.07 5.46
C ALA A 152 19.85 6.83 5.94
N ALA A 153 19.34 6.11 6.94
CA ALA A 153 19.93 4.89 7.50
C ALA A 153 20.04 3.76 6.46
N GLU A 154 19.02 3.61 5.60
CA GLU A 154 19.04 2.63 4.51
C GLU A 154 19.83 3.13 3.28
N GLY A 155 20.16 4.41 3.21
CA GLY A 155 20.72 5.07 2.01
C GLY A 155 19.80 4.87 0.81
N ALA A 156 18.48 4.88 1.04
CA ALA A 156 17.50 4.49 0.04
C ALA A 156 17.18 5.64 -0.92
N ASP A 157 17.09 5.33 -2.19
CA ASP A 157 16.62 6.22 -3.24
C ASP A 157 15.10 6.26 -3.31
N PHE A 158 14.47 5.13 -2.98
CA PHE A 158 13.03 4.93 -2.89
C PHE A 158 12.68 4.22 -1.59
N VAL A 159 11.77 4.80 -0.83
CA VAL A 159 11.15 4.18 0.35
C VAL A 159 9.66 4.06 0.12
N SER A 160 9.07 2.91 0.37
CA SER A 160 7.62 2.76 0.42
C SER A 160 7.18 2.17 1.75
N VAL A 161 6.11 2.73 2.31
CA VAL A 161 5.62 2.34 3.63
C VAL A 161 4.16 1.86 3.51
N TRP A 162 3.89 0.68 4.07
CA TRP A 162 2.54 0.14 4.20
C TRP A 162 1.91 0.67 5.48
N PRO A 163 0.90 1.57 5.39
CA PRO A 163 0.17 2.05 6.55
C PRO A 163 -0.54 0.92 7.28
N ARG A 164 -0.67 1.04 8.59
CA ARG A 164 -1.52 0.13 9.37
C ARG A 164 -2.97 0.30 8.92
N GLN A 165 -3.58 -0.79 8.47
CA GLN A 165 -4.96 -0.79 7.99
C GLN A 165 -5.94 -0.72 9.17
N LEU A 166 -6.78 0.33 9.19
CA LEU A 166 -7.88 0.47 10.15
C LEU A 166 -9.12 -0.21 9.57
N THR A 167 -9.65 -1.20 10.28
CA THR A 167 -10.75 -2.05 9.81
C THR A 167 -11.83 -2.17 10.88
N PRO A 168 -12.58 -1.08 11.16
CA PRO A 168 -13.58 -1.09 12.24
C PRO A 168 -14.79 -1.97 11.94
N THR A 169 -15.13 -2.22 10.66
CA THR A 169 -16.29 -3.02 10.27
C THR A 169 -15.92 -4.44 9.87
N LEU A 170 -16.88 -5.37 9.93
CA LEU A 170 -16.69 -6.76 9.56
C LEU A 170 -16.22 -6.95 8.08
N PRO A 171 -16.82 -6.29 7.07
CA PRO A 171 -16.33 -6.38 5.71
C PRO A 171 -14.87 -5.96 5.56
N GLU A 172 -14.45 -4.88 6.24
CA GLU A 172 -13.07 -4.42 6.24
C GLU A 172 -12.14 -5.48 6.88
N ARG A 173 -12.53 -6.07 8.03
CA ARG A 173 -11.75 -7.12 8.72
C ARG A 173 -11.58 -8.40 7.89
N LEU A 174 -12.57 -8.72 7.07
CA LEU A 174 -12.56 -9.90 6.21
C LEU A 174 -11.75 -9.72 4.91
N THR A 175 -11.53 -8.49 4.46
CA THR A 175 -10.95 -8.27 3.13
C THR A 175 -9.60 -7.55 3.14
N VAL A 176 -9.56 -6.37 3.77
CA VAL A 176 -8.41 -5.45 3.67
C VAL A 176 -7.10 -6.09 4.15
N PRO A 177 -7.07 -6.90 5.21
CA PRO A 177 -5.84 -7.47 5.74
C PRO A 177 -5.14 -8.50 4.84
N VAL A 178 -5.77 -8.90 3.73
CA VAL A 178 -5.08 -9.75 2.74
C VAL A 178 -3.84 -9.06 2.18
N ILE A 179 -3.84 -7.73 2.11
CA ILE A 179 -2.71 -6.92 1.63
C ILE A 179 -1.48 -7.19 2.50
N ASP A 180 -1.65 -7.16 3.82
CA ASP A 180 -0.56 -7.40 4.78
C ASP A 180 -0.04 -8.85 4.67
N LEU A 181 -0.95 -9.82 4.48
CA LEU A 181 -0.59 -11.23 4.33
C LEU A 181 0.19 -11.48 3.04
N VAL A 182 -0.25 -10.89 1.93
CA VAL A 182 0.44 -10.98 0.63
C VAL A 182 1.82 -10.31 0.69
N LEU A 183 1.92 -9.16 1.34
CA LEU A 183 3.20 -8.47 1.50
C LEU A 183 4.17 -9.31 2.34
N LEU A 184 3.78 -9.64 3.56
CA LEU A 184 4.69 -10.26 4.53
C LEU A 184 4.91 -11.76 4.29
N GLY A 185 3.94 -12.45 3.69
CA GLY A 185 4.06 -13.87 3.32
C GLY A 185 4.57 -14.11 1.90
N GLY A 186 4.51 -13.10 1.02
CA GLY A 186 4.86 -13.25 -0.40
C GLY A 186 6.15 -12.56 -0.84
N LEU A 187 6.58 -11.49 -0.16
CA LEU A 187 7.76 -10.72 -0.53
C LEU A 187 8.88 -10.85 0.51
N PRO A 188 9.90 -11.71 0.30
CA PRO A 188 11.01 -11.84 1.23
C PRO A 188 11.86 -10.56 1.25
N TYR A 189 11.94 -9.88 2.41
CA TYR A 189 12.67 -8.60 2.56
C TYR A 189 14.17 -8.73 2.27
N LEU A 190 14.78 -9.86 2.56
CA LEU A 190 16.17 -10.12 2.19
C LEU A 190 16.37 -10.02 0.67
N GLY A 191 15.39 -10.46 -0.13
CA GLY A 191 15.38 -10.25 -1.58
C GLY A 191 15.24 -8.77 -1.95
N VAL A 192 14.42 -8.00 -1.21
CA VAL A 192 14.33 -6.55 -1.40
C VAL A 192 15.69 -5.88 -1.17
N ARG A 193 16.39 -6.27 -0.12
CA ARG A 193 17.66 -5.63 0.26
C ARG A 193 18.85 -6.04 -0.62
N PHE A 194 18.98 -7.32 -0.94
CA PHE A 194 20.21 -7.87 -1.53
C PHE A 194 20.10 -8.27 -3.00
N SER A 195 18.90 -8.49 -3.54
CA SER A 195 18.73 -8.82 -4.95
C SER A 195 18.61 -7.56 -5.81
N ARG A 196 19.07 -7.62 -7.06
CA ARG A 196 18.84 -6.59 -8.09
C ARG A 196 17.58 -6.86 -8.92
N SER A 197 16.95 -8.01 -8.75
CA SER A 197 15.74 -8.37 -9.51
C SER A 197 14.55 -7.53 -9.09
N GLY A 198 13.84 -6.95 -10.06
CA GLY A 198 12.58 -6.27 -9.84
C GLY A 198 11.47 -7.16 -9.24
N ALA A 199 11.61 -8.50 -9.32
CA ALA A 199 10.68 -9.42 -8.68
C ALA A 199 10.65 -9.28 -7.14
N PHE A 200 11.75 -8.79 -6.54
CA PHE A 200 11.84 -8.49 -5.11
C PHE A 200 11.67 -6.99 -4.83
N ALA A 201 10.76 -6.33 -5.54
CA ALA A 201 10.39 -4.96 -5.25
C ALA A 201 8.88 -4.82 -5.31
N ALA A 202 8.39 -3.92 -4.50
CA ALA A 202 7.00 -3.47 -4.48
C ALA A 202 6.96 -1.98 -4.12
N GLY A 203 5.80 -1.38 -4.29
CA GLY A 203 5.46 -0.07 -3.78
C GLY A 203 4.05 -0.11 -3.21
N ASN A 204 3.74 0.85 -2.36
CA ASN A 204 2.40 1.15 -1.91
C ASN A 204 2.15 2.64 -2.12
N GLY A 205 1.26 2.96 -3.03
CA GLY A 205 0.94 4.32 -3.43
C GLY A 205 0.35 5.19 -2.31
N GLN A 206 0.02 4.59 -1.16
CA GLN A 206 -0.43 5.33 0.01
C GLN A 206 0.69 6.13 0.67
N LEU A 207 1.95 5.64 0.59
CA LEU A 207 3.12 6.40 1.00
C LEU A 207 4.37 5.96 0.25
N MET A 208 4.90 6.86 -0.55
CA MET A 208 6.16 6.72 -1.29
C MET A 208 7.05 7.94 -1.04
N LEU A 209 8.29 7.70 -0.61
CA LEU A 209 9.33 8.72 -0.49
C LEU A 209 10.39 8.46 -1.56
N TRP A 210 10.74 9.49 -2.30
CA TRP A 210 11.77 9.46 -3.33
C TRP A 210 12.82 10.54 -3.09
N THR A 211 14.09 10.24 -3.33
CA THR A 211 15.02 11.32 -3.62
C THR A 211 14.64 11.93 -4.97
N ARG A 212 14.77 13.25 -5.11
CA ARG A 212 14.41 13.94 -6.36
C ARG A 212 15.18 13.41 -7.57
N SER A 213 16.45 13.07 -7.37
CA SER A 213 17.30 12.49 -8.41
C SER A 213 16.78 11.14 -8.87
N ALA A 214 16.46 10.24 -7.93
CA ALA A 214 15.92 8.92 -8.23
C ALA A 214 14.56 8.98 -8.91
N TYR A 215 13.67 9.87 -8.45
CA TYR A 215 12.37 10.08 -9.08
C TYR A 215 12.51 10.50 -10.56
N ARG A 216 13.48 11.37 -10.87
CA ARG A 216 13.79 11.75 -12.25
C ARG A 216 14.40 10.60 -13.05
N THR A 217 15.29 9.81 -12.44
CA THR A 217 15.95 8.67 -13.08
C THR A 217 14.93 7.61 -13.53
N VAL A 218 13.88 7.35 -12.74
CA VAL A 218 12.82 6.40 -13.13
C VAL A 218 11.79 7.01 -14.11
N GLY A 219 11.90 8.30 -14.45
CA GLY A 219 10.96 9.00 -15.32
C GLY A 219 9.69 9.47 -14.61
N GLY A 220 9.64 9.36 -13.27
CA GLY A 220 8.50 9.76 -12.44
C GLY A 220 7.18 9.10 -12.85
N HIS A 221 6.05 9.66 -12.44
CA HIS A 221 4.72 9.15 -12.80
C HIS A 221 4.42 9.20 -14.31
N GLN A 222 5.16 10.01 -15.07
CA GLN A 222 5.01 10.09 -16.52
C GLN A 222 5.37 8.76 -17.22
N ALA A 223 6.39 8.05 -16.73
CA ALA A 223 6.79 6.76 -17.28
C ALA A 223 5.78 5.63 -16.99
N PHE A 224 4.85 5.87 -16.04
CA PHE A 224 3.86 4.90 -15.57
C PHE A 224 2.44 5.48 -15.66
N LYS A 225 2.20 6.37 -16.63
CA LYS A 225 1.00 7.20 -16.72
C LYS A 225 -0.32 6.41 -16.79
N ASP A 226 -0.32 5.24 -17.40
CA ASP A 226 -1.45 4.34 -17.64
C ASP A 226 -1.46 3.10 -16.74
N GLU A 227 -0.45 2.93 -15.87
CA GLU A 227 -0.37 1.79 -14.96
C GLU A 227 -1.38 1.91 -13.81
N VAL A 228 -2.07 0.81 -13.53
CA VAL A 228 -3.03 0.70 -12.41
C VAL A 228 -2.34 0.52 -11.08
N LEU A 229 -1.19 -0.18 -11.08
CA LEU A 229 -0.30 -0.40 -9.94
C LEU A 229 1.03 0.33 -10.19
N GLU A 230 0.94 1.64 -10.39
CA GLU A 230 2.08 2.50 -10.69
C GLU A 230 3.17 2.40 -9.61
N ASP A 231 2.75 2.32 -8.36
CA ASP A 231 3.59 2.19 -7.18
C ASP A 231 4.46 0.91 -7.22
N VAL A 232 3.87 -0.23 -7.53
CA VAL A 232 4.58 -1.50 -7.69
C VAL A 232 5.54 -1.43 -8.88
N ARG A 233 5.07 -0.90 -10.03
CA ARG A 233 5.89 -0.79 -11.25
C ARG A 233 7.05 0.16 -11.07
N MET A 234 6.85 1.30 -10.41
CA MET A 234 7.92 2.25 -10.08
C MET A 234 8.96 1.61 -9.18
N GLY A 235 8.56 0.91 -8.11
CA GLY A 235 9.47 0.17 -7.24
C GLY A 235 10.28 -0.91 -7.97
N GLN A 236 9.62 -1.68 -8.84
CA GLN A 236 10.27 -2.69 -9.68
C GLN A 236 11.27 -2.08 -10.66
N HIS A 237 10.91 -0.96 -11.29
CA HIS A 237 11.77 -0.26 -12.23
C HIS A 237 12.96 0.37 -11.52
N ALA A 238 12.76 1.03 -10.37
CA ALA A 238 13.84 1.58 -9.56
C ALA A 238 14.92 0.53 -9.30
N LYS A 239 14.51 -0.68 -8.93
CA LYS A 239 15.44 -1.76 -8.67
C LYS A 239 16.19 -2.24 -9.92
N ARG A 240 15.52 -2.31 -11.07
CA ARG A 240 16.15 -2.71 -12.35
C ARG A 240 17.20 -1.70 -12.82
N VAL A 241 17.00 -0.41 -12.55
CA VAL A 241 17.98 0.64 -12.87
C VAL A 241 19.04 0.84 -11.80
N GLY A 242 19.08 -0.04 -10.79
CA GLY A 242 20.14 -0.08 -9.78
C GLY A 242 19.93 0.86 -8.58
N LEU A 243 18.76 1.47 -8.42
CA LEU A 243 18.44 2.29 -7.27
C LEU A 243 18.21 1.44 -6.01
N ARG A 244 18.53 2.01 -4.85
CA ARG A 244 18.29 1.37 -3.55
C ARG A 244 16.83 1.53 -3.15
N VAL A 245 16.15 0.40 -2.99
CA VAL A 245 14.76 0.32 -2.57
C VAL A 245 14.68 -0.18 -1.14
N ALA A 246 13.96 0.53 -0.28
CA ALA A 246 13.63 0.11 1.08
C ALA A 246 12.11 0.11 1.30
N LEU A 247 11.64 -0.87 2.04
CA LEU A 247 10.23 -1.03 2.38
C LEU A 247 10.08 -1.09 3.90
N ALA A 248 8.96 -0.57 4.42
CA ALA A 248 8.64 -0.69 5.83
C ALA A 248 7.13 -0.83 6.04
N VAL A 249 6.71 -1.38 7.18
CA VAL A 249 5.34 -1.24 7.67
C VAL A 249 5.26 -0.02 8.59
N GLY A 250 4.14 0.71 8.53
CA GLY A 250 3.95 1.99 9.18
C GLY A 250 3.88 1.95 10.72
N GLY A 251 3.69 0.77 11.29
CA GLY A 251 3.64 0.58 12.75
C GLY A 251 2.54 1.43 13.41
N HIS A 252 2.93 2.21 14.41
CA HIS A 252 2.03 3.17 15.08
C HIS A 252 2.06 4.56 14.46
N LEU A 253 3.01 4.83 13.54
CA LEU A 253 3.23 6.16 12.99
C LEU A 253 2.29 6.49 11.84
N ILE A 254 1.93 5.49 11.04
CA ILE A 254 1.16 5.69 9.82
C ILE A 254 0.01 4.69 9.77
N ALA A 255 -1.21 5.19 9.59
CA ALA A 255 -2.41 4.37 9.47
C ALA A 255 -3.32 4.90 8.35
N THR A 256 -4.18 4.06 7.82
CA THR A 256 -5.20 4.45 6.85
C THR A 256 -6.48 3.65 7.05
N ARG A 257 -7.59 4.22 6.66
CA ARG A 257 -8.85 3.53 6.44
C ARG A 257 -9.23 3.64 4.97
N MET A 258 -8.82 2.66 4.17
CA MET A 258 -8.95 2.68 2.72
C MET A 258 -10.40 2.73 2.22
N TYR A 259 -11.29 2.00 2.90
CA TYR A 259 -12.69 1.80 2.52
C TYR A 259 -13.59 1.94 3.71
N ARG A 260 -14.82 2.37 3.50
CA ARG A 260 -15.83 2.55 4.56
C ARG A 260 -17.04 1.62 4.40
N SER A 261 -17.18 0.99 3.23
CA SER A 261 -18.30 0.10 2.90
C SER A 261 -17.85 -1.08 2.06
N PHE A 262 -18.65 -2.17 2.07
CA PHE A 262 -18.35 -3.33 1.23
C PHE A 262 -18.37 -3.02 -0.29
N PRO A 263 -19.33 -2.21 -0.81
CA PRO A 263 -19.27 -1.79 -2.21
C PRO A 263 -17.96 -1.08 -2.59
N GLU A 264 -17.44 -0.17 -1.74
CA GLU A 264 -16.15 0.49 -1.96
C GLU A 264 -14.98 -0.50 -1.99
N ILE A 265 -14.98 -1.49 -1.07
CA ILE A 265 -13.98 -2.57 -1.05
C ILE A 265 -14.02 -3.35 -2.37
N VAL A 266 -15.21 -3.75 -2.82
CA VAL A 266 -15.39 -4.50 -4.05
C VAL A 266 -14.90 -3.71 -5.25
N GLU A 267 -15.20 -2.41 -5.32
CA GLU A 267 -14.75 -1.54 -6.40
C GLU A 267 -13.22 -1.38 -6.40
N GLY A 268 -12.64 -1.01 -5.25
CA GLY A 268 -11.21 -0.77 -5.12
C GLY A 268 -10.35 -2.01 -5.34
N PHE A 269 -10.75 -3.16 -4.79
CA PHE A 269 -10.01 -4.41 -5.01
C PHE A 269 -10.18 -4.95 -6.43
N SER A 270 -11.39 -4.82 -7.04
CA SER A 270 -11.61 -5.25 -8.43
C SER A 270 -10.70 -4.51 -9.41
N LYS A 271 -10.33 -3.25 -9.09
CA LYS A 271 -9.38 -2.45 -9.85
C LYS A 271 -7.99 -3.10 -9.90
N SER A 272 -7.48 -3.56 -8.76
CA SER A 272 -6.07 -3.94 -8.59
C SER A 272 -5.82 -5.45 -8.66
N ILE A 273 -6.84 -6.28 -8.42
CA ILE A 273 -6.64 -7.73 -8.26
C ILE A 273 -6.18 -8.41 -9.56
N LEU A 274 -6.68 -7.97 -10.73
CA LEU A 274 -6.23 -8.51 -12.02
C LEU A 274 -4.83 -8.01 -12.37
N ALA A 275 -4.56 -6.73 -12.11
CA ALA A 275 -3.24 -6.13 -12.31
C ALA A 275 -2.17 -6.78 -11.40
N SER A 276 -2.53 -7.19 -10.17
CA SER A 276 -1.62 -7.91 -9.27
C SER A 276 -1.19 -9.29 -9.81
N ALA A 277 -2.00 -9.90 -10.67
CA ALA A 277 -1.70 -11.14 -11.40
C ALA A 277 -1.06 -10.87 -12.79
N ASN A 278 -0.46 -9.70 -13.01
CA ASN A 278 0.07 -9.25 -14.31
C ASN A 278 -0.94 -9.37 -15.47
N GLY A 279 -2.22 -9.14 -15.21
CA GLY A 279 -3.30 -9.27 -16.17
C GLY A 279 -3.71 -10.72 -16.50
N SER A 280 -3.03 -11.72 -15.94
CA SER A 280 -3.31 -13.13 -16.21
C SER A 280 -4.52 -13.64 -15.42
N ARG A 281 -5.64 -13.88 -16.11
CA ARG A 281 -6.85 -14.45 -15.50
C ARG A 281 -6.60 -15.85 -14.95
N THR A 282 -5.83 -16.67 -15.65
CA THR A 282 -5.49 -18.02 -15.21
C THR A 282 -4.71 -18.00 -13.91
N VAL A 283 -3.68 -17.17 -13.81
CA VAL A 283 -2.88 -17.00 -12.59
C VAL A 283 -3.76 -16.53 -11.43
N LEU A 284 -4.61 -15.52 -11.66
CA LEU A 284 -5.54 -15.01 -10.65
C LEU A 284 -6.49 -16.10 -10.14
N VAL A 285 -7.09 -16.89 -11.03
CA VAL A 285 -8.00 -17.98 -10.65
C VAL A 285 -7.26 -19.05 -9.86
N LEU A 286 -6.09 -19.50 -10.34
CA LEU A 286 -5.29 -20.53 -9.65
C LEU A 286 -4.85 -20.07 -8.26
N LEU A 287 -4.36 -18.84 -8.12
CA LEU A 287 -3.99 -18.29 -6.82
C LEU A 287 -5.19 -18.14 -5.89
N SER A 288 -6.35 -17.72 -6.40
CA SER A 288 -7.58 -17.58 -5.62
C SER A 288 -8.10 -18.94 -5.13
N LEU A 289 -8.08 -19.97 -5.99
CA LEU A 289 -8.48 -21.33 -5.62
C LEU A 289 -7.53 -21.94 -4.59
N LEU A 290 -6.23 -21.81 -4.79
CA LEU A 290 -5.22 -22.33 -3.89
C LEU A 290 -5.28 -21.64 -2.52
N SER A 291 -5.42 -20.31 -2.51
CA SER A 291 -5.58 -19.55 -1.27
C SER A 291 -6.86 -19.92 -0.54
N GLY A 292 -7.98 -20.07 -1.24
CA GLY A 292 -9.23 -20.52 -0.64
C GLY A 292 -9.15 -21.94 -0.08
N LEU A 293 -8.49 -22.85 -0.78
CA LEU A 293 -8.23 -24.21 -0.31
C LEU A 293 -7.45 -24.20 1.01
N VAL A 294 -6.36 -23.44 1.06
CA VAL A 294 -5.44 -23.39 2.20
C VAL A 294 -6.05 -22.66 3.40
N TYR A 295 -6.68 -21.52 3.19
CA TYR A 295 -7.09 -20.64 4.29
C TYR A 295 -8.55 -20.80 4.71
N THR A 296 -9.42 -21.32 3.85
CA THR A 296 -10.86 -21.45 4.12
C THR A 296 -11.27 -22.92 4.18
N PHE A 297 -11.08 -23.68 3.09
CA PHE A 297 -11.60 -25.04 3.00
C PHE A 297 -10.82 -26.06 3.82
N SER A 298 -9.55 -25.79 4.16
CA SER A 298 -8.76 -26.65 5.02
C SER A 298 -9.44 -26.98 6.35
N TRP A 299 -10.23 -26.06 6.89
CA TRP A 299 -11.02 -26.30 8.11
C TRP A 299 -12.06 -27.41 7.95
N GLY A 300 -12.81 -27.42 6.85
CA GLY A 300 -13.78 -28.48 6.55
C GLY A 300 -13.12 -29.82 6.14
N LEU A 301 -12.04 -29.73 5.34
CA LEU A 301 -11.29 -30.89 4.90
C LEU A 301 -10.56 -31.60 6.05
N GLY A 302 -10.29 -30.91 7.15
CA GLY A 302 -9.72 -31.47 8.38
C GLY A 302 -10.53 -32.61 8.99
N PHE A 303 -11.86 -32.60 8.83
CA PHE A 303 -12.72 -33.69 9.27
C PHE A 303 -12.61 -34.97 8.40
N ILE A 304 -12.08 -34.85 7.19
CA ILE A 304 -11.82 -35.96 6.28
C ILE A 304 -10.39 -36.48 6.47
N ASN A 305 -9.43 -35.57 6.60
CA ASN A 305 -8.02 -35.91 6.85
C ASN A 305 -7.41 -34.88 7.80
N PRO A 306 -6.97 -35.27 9.01
CA PRO A 306 -6.45 -34.34 10.04
C PRO A 306 -5.28 -33.46 9.63
N TRP A 307 -4.51 -33.83 8.61
CA TRP A 307 -3.43 -32.97 8.08
C TRP A 307 -3.91 -31.62 7.53
N TRP A 308 -5.18 -31.53 7.12
CA TRP A 308 -5.76 -30.27 6.72
C TRP A 308 -5.98 -29.31 7.89
N PHE A 309 -6.21 -29.81 9.12
CA PHE A 309 -6.25 -28.97 10.31
C PHE A 309 -4.90 -28.34 10.59
N LEU A 310 -3.78 -29.05 10.33
CA LEU A 310 -2.44 -28.45 10.46
C LEU A 310 -2.26 -27.28 9.48
N ILE A 311 -2.71 -27.41 8.23
CA ILE A 311 -2.70 -26.32 7.24
C ILE A 311 -3.55 -25.15 7.73
N ALA A 312 -4.76 -25.41 8.23
CA ALA A 312 -5.67 -24.40 8.76
C ALA A 312 -5.04 -23.63 9.94
N LEU A 313 -4.41 -24.35 10.87
CA LEU A 313 -3.73 -23.78 12.03
C LEU A 313 -2.50 -22.97 11.63
N LEU A 314 -1.73 -23.42 10.64
CA LEU A 314 -0.63 -22.62 10.07
C LEU A 314 -1.15 -21.31 9.44
N GLY A 315 -2.27 -21.36 8.71
CA GLY A 315 -2.91 -20.17 8.15
C GLY A 315 -3.36 -19.20 9.22
N LEU A 316 -3.96 -19.70 10.31
CA LEU A 316 -4.35 -18.89 11.47
C LEU A 316 -3.13 -18.26 12.15
N ALA A 317 -2.05 -19.03 12.34
CA ALA A 317 -0.80 -18.56 12.91
C ALA A 317 -0.16 -17.46 12.03
N GLN A 318 -0.12 -17.65 10.71
CA GLN A 318 0.36 -16.61 9.77
C GLN A 318 -0.43 -15.31 9.94
N ARG A 319 -1.75 -15.40 10.05
CA ARG A 319 -2.59 -14.22 10.25
C ARG A 319 -2.30 -13.53 11.58
N ALA A 320 -2.17 -14.30 12.68
CA ALA A 320 -1.84 -13.76 14.00
C ALA A 320 -0.46 -13.07 14.01
N LEU A 321 0.55 -13.70 13.41
CA LEU A 321 1.90 -13.13 13.28
C LEU A 321 1.92 -11.86 12.41
N THR A 322 1.13 -11.85 11.33
CA THR A 322 0.96 -10.66 10.48
C THR A 322 0.33 -9.51 11.27
N CYS A 323 -0.72 -9.78 12.07
CA CYS A 323 -1.34 -8.78 12.95
C CYS A 323 -0.34 -8.21 13.95
N LEU A 324 0.48 -9.04 14.59
CA LEU A 324 1.54 -8.61 15.50
C LEU A 324 2.55 -7.68 14.81
N LYS A 325 3.03 -8.06 13.63
CA LYS A 325 4.01 -7.28 12.86
C LYS A 325 3.46 -5.93 12.42
N THR A 326 2.20 -5.88 11.98
CA THR A 326 1.53 -4.67 11.49
C THR A 326 0.84 -3.86 12.59
N ARG A 327 1.01 -4.26 13.87
CA ARG A 327 0.41 -3.59 15.04
C ARG A 327 -1.12 -3.55 15.01
N ARG A 328 -1.72 -4.64 14.56
CA ARG A 328 -3.18 -4.87 14.57
C ARG A 328 -3.58 -5.79 15.72
N GLU A 329 -4.86 -5.87 16.01
CA GLU A 329 -5.40 -6.76 17.03
C GLU A 329 -5.23 -8.23 16.62
N VAL A 330 -4.55 -9.03 17.44
CA VAL A 330 -4.29 -10.46 17.15
C VAL A 330 -5.57 -11.26 17.04
N LEU A 331 -6.62 -10.88 17.77
CA LEU A 331 -7.94 -11.53 17.70
C LEU A 331 -8.57 -11.47 16.30
N GLU A 332 -8.15 -10.55 15.45
CA GLU A 332 -8.58 -10.53 14.06
C GLU A 332 -8.14 -11.77 13.27
N ALA A 333 -7.19 -12.54 13.78
CA ALA A 333 -6.80 -13.81 13.17
C ALA A 333 -7.98 -14.80 13.08
N PHE A 334 -8.94 -14.75 14.00
CA PHE A 334 -10.13 -15.60 13.95
C PHE A 334 -11.04 -15.35 12.74
N PHE A 335 -10.88 -14.25 12.03
CA PHE A 335 -11.56 -14.01 10.76
C PHE A 335 -10.90 -14.73 9.56
N GLN A 336 -9.71 -15.33 9.77
CA GLN A 336 -8.95 -15.98 8.70
C GLN A 336 -9.77 -17.02 7.89
N PRO A 337 -10.57 -17.91 8.50
CA PRO A 337 -11.33 -18.92 7.74
C PRO A 337 -12.33 -18.33 6.74
N PHE A 338 -12.77 -17.10 6.96
CA PHE A 338 -13.80 -16.46 6.16
C PHE A 338 -13.24 -15.40 5.18
N MET A 339 -11.96 -15.08 5.27
CA MET A 339 -11.33 -13.98 4.54
C MET A 339 -11.42 -14.14 3.01
N PHE A 340 -11.32 -15.37 2.50
CA PHE A 340 -11.34 -15.62 1.06
C PHE A 340 -12.74 -15.64 0.43
N LEU A 341 -13.81 -15.74 1.23
CA LEU A 341 -15.19 -15.71 0.70
C LEU A 341 -15.51 -14.40 -0.04
N PRO A 342 -15.35 -13.21 0.58
CA PRO A 342 -15.56 -11.95 -0.14
C PRO A 342 -14.53 -11.74 -1.25
N LEU A 343 -13.29 -12.22 -1.11
CA LEU A 343 -12.26 -12.08 -2.15
C LEU A 343 -12.60 -12.89 -3.41
N TRP A 344 -13.26 -14.03 -3.29
CA TRP A 344 -13.75 -14.79 -4.45
C TRP A 344 -14.87 -14.06 -5.18
N PHE A 345 -15.77 -13.43 -4.45
CA PHE A 345 -16.79 -12.57 -5.07
C PHE A 345 -16.14 -11.42 -5.84
N ILE A 346 -15.12 -10.76 -5.26
CA ILE A 346 -14.35 -9.69 -5.91
C ILE A 346 -13.63 -10.20 -7.15
N THR A 347 -12.95 -11.36 -7.04
CA THR A 347 -12.28 -12.01 -8.18
C THR A 347 -13.26 -12.32 -9.31
N TYR A 348 -14.40 -12.93 -9.00
CA TYR A 348 -15.45 -13.20 -9.98
C TYR A 348 -15.91 -11.92 -10.69
N ARG A 349 -16.17 -10.86 -9.92
CA ARG A 349 -16.58 -9.57 -10.46
C ARG A 349 -15.54 -8.95 -11.37
N ALA A 350 -14.25 -8.96 -10.96
CA ALA A 350 -13.15 -8.45 -11.77
C ALA A 350 -13.02 -9.19 -13.10
N LEU A 351 -13.16 -10.52 -13.09
CA LEU A 351 -13.11 -11.36 -14.29
C LEU A 351 -14.32 -11.09 -15.22
N LYS A 352 -15.53 -10.95 -14.65
CA LYS A 352 -16.76 -10.67 -15.40
C LYS A 352 -16.71 -9.31 -16.09
N ASN A 353 -16.22 -8.29 -15.40
CA ASN A 353 -16.17 -6.91 -15.91
C ASN A 353 -15.01 -6.68 -16.90
N ARG A 354 -14.22 -7.71 -17.22
CA ARG A 354 -13.10 -7.64 -18.18
C ARG A 354 -12.11 -6.51 -17.89
N GLY A 355 -11.86 -6.21 -16.61
CA GLY A 355 -10.97 -5.14 -16.20
C GLY A 355 -11.57 -3.73 -16.26
N ARG A 356 -12.86 -3.58 -16.59
CA ARG A 356 -13.54 -2.28 -16.47
C ARG A 356 -13.89 -2.01 -15.02
N TYR A 357 -13.57 -0.81 -14.54
CA TYR A 357 -13.92 -0.37 -13.20
C TYR A 357 -14.17 1.14 -13.18
N THR A 358 -14.97 1.59 -12.22
CA THR A 358 -15.20 3.00 -11.93
C THR A 358 -14.42 3.34 -10.65
N TRP A 359 -13.70 4.44 -10.63
CA TRP A 359 -13.02 4.91 -9.43
C TRP A 359 -13.20 6.42 -9.26
N LYS A 360 -13.78 6.82 -8.14
CA LYS A 360 -14.09 8.23 -7.82
C LYS A 360 -14.76 8.97 -8.98
N GLY A 361 -15.73 8.30 -9.61
CA GLY A 361 -16.54 8.85 -10.71
C GLY A 361 -15.88 8.87 -12.09
N ARG A 362 -14.70 8.24 -12.25
CA ARG A 362 -14.06 8.03 -13.57
C ARG A 362 -14.07 6.56 -13.96
N GLU A 363 -14.32 6.27 -15.23
CA GLU A 363 -14.25 4.92 -15.80
C GLU A 363 -12.84 4.62 -16.32
N TYR A 364 -12.38 3.41 -16.07
CA TYR A 364 -11.07 2.91 -16.50
C TYR A 364 -11.19 1.49 -17.05
N VAL A 365 -10.20 1.12 -17.86
CA VAL A 365 -10.01 -0.26 -18.36
C VAL A 365 -8.58 -0.67 -17.98
N SER A 366 -8.46 -1.78 -17.21
CA SER A 366 -7.17 -2.35 -16.78
C SER A 366 -6.71 -3.49 -17.69
#